data_df7cb74d28b9f3ab55a2b9052518ba6e
#
_entry.id   df7cb74d28b9f3ab55a2b9052518ba6e
#
_cell.length_a   1.000
_cell.length_b   1.000
_cell.length_c   1.000
_cell.angle_alpha   90.00
_cell.angle_beta   90.00
_cell.angle_gamma   90.00
#
_symmetry.space_group_name_H-M   'P 1'
#
loop_
_entity.id
_entity.type
_entity.pdbx_description
1 polymer ?
#
loop_
_entity_poly.entity_id
_entity_poly.type
_entity_poly.pdbx_seq_one_letter_code
_entity_poly.pdbx_strand_id
1 'polypeptide(L)'
;IWRFPIMVSTYGGMTFLLPYFLFVILIGCSGVIEEFALGRWAEAGPVGAFGKATEDGGKGRALGSAIGAIPIIGAAMLAIGYTVVLGWIFKYTWMGINGGLFAMGTDMATIGGTFGATAPESATLGEAIGVMFSNGIFGIGNGVWQLVGLVISLAIMVMGIAGGIEKANKVMMPVLFALFVGLAIYIAFLPGAEVGYKYIFTLNPAGLANPQVWVFAFGQAFFSLSVAGNGSVIYGSYLGKDEDIPSSARNVAIFDTIAALLAMFVILPAMGVGGVEPSAGGPGLMFVYLPN
;
A
#
# COMPACT_ATOMS: atom_id res chain seq x y z
N ILE A 1 1.36 3.55 -0.56
CA ILE A 1 2.55 3.97 -1.29
C ILE A 1 2.52 3.40 -2.72
N TRP A 2 2.53 2.08 -2.93
CA TRP A 2 2.59 1.46 -4.25
C TRP A 2 1.35 1.72 -5.13
N ARG A 3 0.15 1.52 -4.60
CA ARG A 3 -1.12 1.66 -5.35
C ARG A 3 -1.39 3.11 -5.77
N PHE A 4 -0.95 4.08 -4.98
CA PHE A 4 -1.27 5.49 -5.19
C PHE A 4 -0.72 6.04 -6.52
N PRO A 5 0.58 5.87 -6.86
CA PRO A 5 1.09 6.28 -8.17
C PRO A 5 0.34 5.63 -9.34
N ILE A 6 -0.08 4.37 -9.20
CA ILE A 6 -0.87 3.68 -10.22
C ILE A 6 -2.24 4.37 -10.43
N MET A 7 -2.91 4.75 -9.34
CA MET A 7 -4.19 5.46 -9.45
C MET A 7 -4.03 6.83 -10.09
N VAL A 8 -3.00 7.59 -9.71
CA VAL A 8 -2.68 8.89 -10.32
C VAL A 8 -2.35 8.74 -11.80
N SER A 9 -1.57 7.73 -12.15
CA SER A 9 -1.20 7.38 -13.54
C SER A 9 -2.44 7.04 -14.38
N THR A 10 -3.36 6.26 -13.83
CA THR A 10 -4.54 5.78 -14.56
C THR A 10 -5.61 6.86 -14.74
N TYR A 11 -5.82 7.69 -13.73
CA TYR A 11 -6.96 8.63 -13.68
C TYR A 11 -6.58 10.09 -13.94
N GLY A 12 -5.29 10.37 -14.18
CA GLY A 12 -4.81 11.68 -14.64
C GLY A 12 -4.43 12.61 -13.50
N GLY A 13 -3.15 12.73 -13.17
CA GLY A 13 -2.50 13.74 -12.36
C GLY A 13 -3.39 14.50 -11.36
N MET A 14 -3.45 15.82 -11.52
CA MET A 14 -4.25 16.69 -10.65
C MET A 14 -5.77 16.40 -10.72
N THR A 15 -6.26 15.83 -11.81
CA THR A 15 -7.66 15.40 -11.96
C THR A 15 -8.07 14.36 -10.92
N PHE A 16 -7.16 13.44 -10.59
CA PHE A 16 -7.36 12.45 -9.53
C PHE A 16 -7.02 13.01 -8.14
N LEU A 17 -5.97 13.84 -8.05
CA LEU A 17 -5.47 14.35 -6.76
C LEU A 17 -6.49 15.25 -6.06
N LEU A 18 -7.24 16.08 -6.77
CA LEU A 18 -8.23 16.96 -6.16
C LEU A 18 -9.34 16.20 -5.42
N PRO A 19 -10.06 15.23 -6.02
CA PRO A 19 -11.00 14.40 -5.29
C PRO A 19 -10.35 13.60 -4.17
N TYR A 20 -9.13 13.10 -4.38
CA TYR A 20 -8.41 12.34 -3.38
C TYR A 20 -8.13 13.17 -2.12
N PHE A 21 -7.60 14.39 -2.24
CA PHE A 21 -7.37 15.27 -1.09
C PHE A 21 -8.65 15.61 -0.34
N LEU A 22 -9.74 15.86 -1.08
CA LEU A 22 -11.05 16.09 -0.47
C LEU A 22 -11.45 14.90 0.42
N PHE A 23 -11.35 13.68 -0.11
CA PHE A 23 -11.71 12.48 0.64
C PHE A 23 -10.75 12.16 1.78
N VAL A 24 -9.45 12.39 1.62
CA VAL A 24 -8.49 12.22 2.73
C VAL A 24 -8.81 13.14 3.91
N ILE A 25 -9.15 14.40 3.63
CA ILE A 25 -9.54 15.34 4.68
C ILE A 25 -10.84 14.86 5.37
N LEU A 26 -11.86 14.52 4.59
CA LEU A 26 -13.15 14.08 5.12
C LEU A 26 -13.00 12.79 5.95
N ILE A 27 -12.34 11.77 5.40
CA ILE A 27 -12.19 10.46 6.03
C ILE A 27 -11.19 10.54 7.20
N GLY A 28 -10.11 11.30 7.07
CA GLY A 28 -9.14 11.51 8.14
C GLY A 28 -9.73 12.23 9.35
N CYS A 29 -10.59 13.22 9.11
CA CYS A 29 -11.28 13.97 10.18
C CYS A 29 -12.50 13.26 10.79
N SER A 30 -13.00 12.20 10.17
CA SER A 30 -14.16 11.44 10.70
C SER A 30 -13.82 9.97 10.90
N GLY A 31 -13.62 9.20 9.82
CA GLY A 31 -13.49 7.76 9.88
C GLY A 31 -12.33 7.25 10.73
N VAL A 32 -11.14 7.87 10.61
CA VAL A 32 -9.98 7.48 11.44
C VAL A 32 -10.21 7.78 12.90
N ILE A 33 -10.81 8.94 13.21
CA ILE A 33 -11.15 9.34 14.59
C ILE A 33 -12.16 8.35 15.19
N GLU A 34 -13.21 8.02 14.44
CA GLU A 34 -14.25 7.09 14.88
C GLU A 34 -13.71 5.68 15.13
N GLU A 35 -12.88 5.16 14.22
CA GLU A 35 -12.26 3.84 14.38
C GLU A 35 -11.30 3.80 15.57
N PHE A 36 -10.47 4.83 15.76
CA PHE A 36 -9.60 4.93 16.94
C PHE A 36 -10.41 5.01 18.24
N ALA A 37 -11.49 5.81 18.25
CA ALA A 37 -12.36 5.93 19.41
C ALA A 37 -13.07 4.61 19.73
N LEU A 38 -13.59 3.92 18.71
CA LEU A 38 -14.23 2.62 18.85
C LEU A 38 -13.26 1.57 19.42
N GLY A 39 -12.05 1.50 18.86
CA GLY A 39 -11.01 0.57 19.32
C GLY A 39 -10.63 0.82 20.78
N ARG A 40 -10.37 2.08 21.15
CA ARG A 40 -10.01 2.48 22.52
C ARG A 40 -11.13 2.24 23.51
N TRP A 41 -12.38 2.57 23.14
CA TRP A 41 -13.53 2.32 24.01
C TRP A 41 -13.78 0.84 24.26
N ALA A 42 -13.62 0.02 23.22
CA ALA A 42 -13.85 -1.41 23.32
C ALA A 42 -12.68 -2.17 23.96
N GLU A 43 -11.48 -1.61 23.94
CA GLU A 43 -10.21 -2.28 24.30
C GLU A 43 -10.05 -3.63 23.58
N ALA A 44 -10.53 -3.70 22.34
CA ALA A 44 -10.59 -4.91 21.54
C ALA A 44 -10.46 -4.60 20.04
N GLY A 45 -10.01 -5.59 19.28
CA GLY A 45 -10.04 -5.53 17.82
C GLY A 45 -11.49 -5.57 17.28
N PRO A 46 -11.65 -5.48 15.94
CA PRO A 46 -12.96 -5.24 15.30
C PRO A 46 -14.07 -6.17 15.75
N VAL A 47 -13.82 -7.48 15.83
CA VAL A 47 -14.83 -8.47 16.23
C VAL A 47 -15.35 -8.18 17.64
N GLY A 48 -14.44 -7.88 18.57
CA GLY A 48 -14.81 -7.56 19.95
C GLY A 48 -15.47 -6.18 20.06
N ALA A 49 -14.96 -5.19 19.34
CA ALA A 49 -15.45 -3.82 19.37
C ALA A 49 -16.88 -3.70 18.85
N PHE A 50 -17.17 -4.27 17.69
CA PHE A 50 -18.52 -4.30 17.14
C PHE A 50 -19.46 -5.18 17.97
N GLY A 51 -18.93 -6.31 18.53
CA GLY A 51 -19.70 -7.15 19.45
C GLY A 51 -20.16 -6.39 20.68
N LYS A 52 -19.25 -5.66 21.33
CA LYS A 52 -19.57 -4.81 22.50
C LYS A 52 -20.56 -3.69 22.14
N ALA A 53 -20.36 -3.02 21.00
CA ALA A 53 -21.24 -1.93 20.55
C ALA A 53 -22.69 -2.41 20.34
N THR A 54 -22.88 -3.60 19.74
CA THR A 54 -24.24 -4.14 19.55
C THR A 54 -24.84 -4.71 20.82
N GLU A 55 -24.03 -5.24 21.75
CA GLU A 55 -24.45 -5.69 23.07
C GLU A 55 -24.98 -4.52 23.90
N ASP A 56 -24.21 -3.45 23.99
CA ASP A 56 -24.60 -2.22 24.72
C ASP A 56 -25.83 -1.54 24.06
N GLY A 57 -25.98 -1.70 22.73
CA GLY A 57 -27.17 -1.25 21.99
C GLY A 57 -28.38 -2.21 22.07
N GLY A 58 -28.33 -3.24 22.90
CA GLY A 58 -29.46 -4.17 23.13
C GLY A 58 -29.73 -5.16 21.99
N LYS A 59 -28.86 -5.28 21.01
CA LYS A 59 -29.03 -6.16 19.80
C LYS A 59 -28.27 -7.48 19.89
N GLY A 60 -27.58 -7.71 21.00
CA GLY A 60 -26.79 -8.91 21.24
C GLY A 60 -25.39 -8.89 20.58
N ARG A 61 -24.42 -9.48 21.30
CA ARG A 61 -22.99 -9.47 20.94
C ARG A 61 -22.68 -10.22 19.63
N ALA A 62 -23.42 -11.31 19.38
CA ALA A 62 -23.19 -12.16 18.21
C ALA A 62 -23.34 -11.44 16.88
N LEU A 63 -24.34 -10.55 16.77
CA LEU A 63 -24.56 -9.76 15.57
C LEU A 63 -23.37 -8.84 15.26
N GLY A 64 -22.92 -8.08 16.25
CA GLY A 64 -21.77 -7.19 16.08
C GLY A 64 -20.47 -7.94 15.79
N SER A 65 -20.26 -9.06 16.49
CA SER A 65 -19.08 -9.91 16.21
C SER A 65 -19.07 -10.45 14.79
N ALA A 66 -20.22 -10.83 14.25
CA ALA A 66 -20.35 -11.26 12.85
C ALA A 66 -20.05 -10.10 11.87
N ILE A 67 -20.57 -8.89 12.14
CA ILE A 67 -20.27 -7.68 11.35
C ILE A 67 -18.78 -7.37 11.41
N GLY A 68 -18.17 -7.38 12.59
CA GLY A 68 -16.75 -7.11 12.78
C GLY A 68 -15.80 -8.17 12.18
N ALA A 69 -16.29 -9.37 11.89
CA ALA A 69 -15.52 -10.42 11.22
C ALA A 69 -15.36 -10.17 9.71
N ILE A 70 -16.31 -9.47 9.07
CA ILE A 70 -16.29 -9.22 7.62
C ILE A 70 -15.00 -8.49 7.18
N PRO A 71 -14.63 -7.33 7.75
CA PRO A 71 -13.41 -6.64 7.37
C PRO A 71 -12.14 -7.43 7.71
N ILE A 72 -12.15 -8.29 8.72
CA ILE A 72 -11.02 -9.17 9.04
C ILE A 72 -10.79 -10.20 7.92
N ILE A 73 -11.84 -10.78 7.37
CA ILE A 73 -11.74 -11.68 6.21
C ILE A 73 -11.16 -10.92 5.01
N GLY A 74 -11.65 -9.71 4.74
CA GLY A 74 -11.11 -8.86 3.69
C GLY A 74 -9.63 -8.53 3.89
N ALA A 75 -9.23 -8.17 5.11
CA ALA A 75 -7.84 -7.92 5.47
C ALA A 75 -6.95 -9.16 5.33
N ALA A 76 -7.45 -10.34 5.68
CA ALA A 76 -6.72 -11.60 5.50
C ALA A 76 -6.50 -11.92 4.00
N MET A 77 -7.52 -11.73 3.16
CA MET A 77 -7.38 -11.88 1.71
C MET A 77 -6.38 -10.89 1.12
N LEU A 78 -6.40 -9.65 1.59
CA LEU A 78 -5.45 -8.63 1.19
C LEU A 78 -4.02 -8.98 1.62
N ALA A 79 -3.84 -9.51 2.83
CA ALA A 79 -2.55 -9.95 3.34
C ALA A 79 -1.92 -11.05 2.47
N ILE A 80 -2.73 -11.98 1.94
CA ILE A 80 -2.26 -13.01 1.00
C ILE A 80 -1.67 -12.35 -0.25
N GLY A 81 -2.35 -11.38 -0.85
CA GLY A 81 -1.83 -10.62 -1.99
C GLY A 81 -0.55 -9.84 -1.65
N TYR A 82 -0.49 -9.24 -0.46
CA TYR A 82 0.72 -8.53 -0.02
C TYR A 82 1.93 -9.43 0.19
N THR A 83 1.77 -10.69 0.58
CA THR A 83 2.91 -11.62 0.69
C THR A 83 3.56 -11.88 -0.66
N VAL A 84 2.78 -11.90 -1.75
CA VAL A 84 3.33 -12.03 -3.12
C VAL A 84 4.20 -10.83 -3.46
N VAL A 85 3.67 -9.63 -3.27
CA VAL A 85 4.41 -8.37 -3.54
C VAL A 85 5.65 -8.26 -2.65
N LEU A 86 5.54 -8.68 -1.40
CA LEU A 86 6.67 -8.71 -0.46
C LEU A 86 7.79 -9.63 -0.98
N GLY A 87 7.44 -10.77 -1.54
CA GLY A 87 8.39 -11.68 -2.19
C GLY A 87 9.12 -10.99 -3.36
N TRP A 88 8.40 -10.26 -4.22
CA TRP A 88 9.04 -9.50 -5.31
C TRP A 88 10.01 -8.45 -4.77
N ILE A 89 9.63 -7.71 -3.74
CA ILE A 89 10.51 -6.70 -3.12
C ILE A 89 11.78 -7.35 -2.58
N PHE A 90 11.69 -8.45 -1.84
CA PHE A 90 12.87 -9.15 -1.33
C PHE A 90 13.76 -9.69 -2.45
N LYS A 91 13.18 -10.26 -3.51
CA LYS A 91 13.92 -10.72 -4.67
C LYS A 91 14.68 -9.57 -5.34
N TYR A 92 14.02 -8.45 -5.63
CA TYR A 92 14.64 -7.30 -6.25
C TYR A 92 15.68 -6.63 -5.34
N THR A 93 15.45 -6.61 -4.03
CA THR A 93 16.45 -6.14 -3.06
C THR A 93 17.71 -7.01 -3.12
N TRP A 94 17.55 -8.32 -3.15
CA TRP A 94 18.68 -9.24 -3.32
C TRP A 94 19.42 -9.04 -4.64
N MET A 95 18.68 -8.86 -5.73
CA MET A 95 19.27 -8.56 -7.05
C MET A 95 20.02 -7.22 -7.06
N GLY A 96 19.55 -6.23 -6.29
CA GLY A 96 20.28 -4.98 -6.10
C GLY A 96 21.60 -5.15 -5.36
N ILE A 97 21.59 -5.97 -4.31
CA ILE A 97 22.79 -6.22 -3.48
C ILE A 97 23.85 -7.04 -4.24
N ASN A 98 23.44 -8.06 -5.00
CA ASN A 98 24.37 -8.94 -5.73
C ASN A 98 24.75 -8.44 -7.13
N GLY A 99 24.29 -7.24 -7.52
CA GLY A 99 24.56 -6.66 -8.83
C GLY A 99 23.67 -7.20 -9.96
N GLY A 100 22.71 -8.07 -9.67
CA GLY A 100 21.81 -8.63 -10.68
C GLY A 100 20.95 -7.59 -11.39
N LEU A 101 20.57 -6.49 -10.71
CA LEU A 101 19.87 -5.38 -11.34
C LEU A 101 20.75 -4.67 -12.38
N PHE A 102 22.02 -4.44 -12.07
CA PHE A 102 22.98 -3.86 -13.03
C PHE A 102 23.24 -4.78 -14.21
N ALA A 103 23.24 -6.10 -14.00
CA ALA A 103 23.42 -7.08 -15.05
C ALA A 103 22.25 -7.15 -16.06
N MET A 104 21.05 -6.75 -15.65
CA MET A 104 19.89 -6.65 -16.56
C MET A 104 20.01 -5.49 -17.56
N GLY A 105 20.84 -4.49 -17.25
CA GLY A 105 20.96 -3.27 -18.06
C GLY A 105 19.64 -2.48 -18.12
N THR A 106 19.52 -1.66 -19.16
CA THR A 106 18.34 -0.81 -19.43
C THR A 106 17.42 -1.38 -20.51
N ASP A 107 17.58 -2.66 -20.87
CA ASP A 107 16.72 -3.30 -21.88
C ASP A 107 15.37 -3.70 -21.26
N MET A 108 14.31 -2.99 -21.68
CA MET A 108 12.96 -3.20 -21.20
C MET A 108 12.42 -4.62 -21.41
N ALA A 109 12.87 -5.30 -22.48
CA ALA A 109 12.47 -6.67 -22.75
C ALA A 109 13.07 -7.64 -21.72
N THR A 110 14.35 -7.44 -21.37
CA THR A 110 15.05 -8.23 -20.33
C THR A 110 14.47 -7.96 -18.95
N ILE A 111 14.21 -6.70 -18.61
CA ILE A 111 13.61 -6.31 -17.33
C ILE A 111 12.19 -6.87 -17.22
N GLY A 112 11.36 -6.69 -18.26
CA GLY A 112 10.01 -7.21 -18.32
C GLY A 112 9.95 -8.73 -18.28
N GLY A 113 10.86 -9.41 -18.97
CA GLY A 113 11.01 -10.87 -18.91
C GLY A 113 11.39 -11.37 -17.53
N THR A 114 12.31 -10.68 -16.84
CA THR A 114 12.70 -11.01 -15.46
C THR A 114 11.53 -10.81 -14.47
N PHE A 115 10.76 -9.75 -14.64
CA PHE A 115 9.55 -9.52 -13.86
C PHE A 115 8.48 -10.57 -14.17
N GLY A 116 8.21 -10.89 -15.43
CA GLY A 116 7.27 -11.92 -15.85
C GLY A 116 7.62 -13.31 -15.29
N ALA A 117 8.91 -13.66 -15.27
CA ALA A 117 9.38 -14.88 -14.62
C ALA A 117 9.21 -14.87 -13.08
N THR A 118 9.10 -13.69 -12.48
CA THR A 118 8.88 -13.51 -11.03
C THR A 118 7.40 -13.48 -10.68
N ALA A 119 6.61 -12.83 -11.52
CA ALA A 119 5.16 -12.73 -11.43
C ALA A 119 4.57 -13.51 -12.61
N PRO A 120 4.17 -14.78 -12.42
CA PRO A 120 3.52 -15.53 -13.50
C PRO A 120 2.29 -14.75 -13.97
N GLU A 121 2.26 -14.45 -15.27
CA GLU A 121 1.12 -13.80 -15.90
C GLU A 121 -0.14 -14.64 -15.64
N SER A 122 -1.16 -14.02 -15.08
CA SER A 122 -2.55 -14.51 -14.99
C SER A 122 -2.75 -15.97 -14.51
N ALA A 123 -1.95 -16.44 -13.54
CA ALA A 123 -2.30 -17.72 -12.93
C ALA A 123 -3.65 -17.57 -12.21
N THR A 124 -4.67 -18.25 -12.73
CA THR A 124 -5.89 -18.48 -11.97
C THR A 124 -5.52 -19.19 -10.66
N LEU A 125 -6.36 -19.05 -9.63
CA LEU A 125 -6.12 -19.75 -8.35
C LEU A 125 -5.90 -21.25 -8.57
N GLY A 126 -6.58 -21.86 -9.54
CA GLY A 126 -6.42 -23.26 -9.91
C GLY A 126 -5.06 -23.59 -10.51
N GLU A 127 -4.53 -22.72 -11.38
CA GLU A 127 -3.20 -22.88 -11.98
C GLU A 127 -2.11 -22.68 -10.93
N ALA A 128 -2.24 -21.68 -10.05
CA ALA A 128 -1.31 -21.47 -8.95
C ALA A 128 -1.26 -22.68 -8.00
N ILE A 129 -2.40 -23.25 -7.67
CA ILE A 129 -2.51 -24.49 -6.88
C ILE A 129 -1.90 -25.67 -7.64
N GLY A 130 -2.18 -25.80 -8.93
CA GLY A 130 -1.61 -26.85 -9.78
C GLY A 130 -0.08 -26.79 -9.84
N VAL A 131 0.49 -25.62 -10.05
CA VAL A 131 1.96 -25.39 -10.03
C VAL A 131 2.56 -25.70 -8.66
N MET A 132 1.86 -25.32 -7.58
CA MET A 132 2.28 -25.62 -6.20
C MET A 132 2.36 -27.13 -5.93
N PHE A 133 1.40 -27.90 -6.46
CA PHE A 133 1.39 -29.36 -6.31
C PHE A 133 2.35 -30.09 -7.26
N SER A 134 2.58 -29.57 -8.48
CA SER A 134 3.45 -30.22 -9.47
C SER A 134 4.94 -29.93 -9.24
N ASN A 135 5.29 -28.70 -8.87
CA ASN A 135 6.68 -28.24 -8.78
C ASN A 135 7.14 -27.99 -7.32
N GLY A 136 6.26 -28.23 -6.35
CA GLY A 136 6.51 -27.96 -4.94
C GLY A 136 6.49 -26.45 -4.61
N ILE A 137 6.55 -26.14 -3.33
CA ILE A 137 6.56 -24.75 -2.81
C ILE A 137 7.70 -23.92 -3.40
N PHE A 138 8.81 -24.55 -3.76
CA PHE A 138 10.00 -23.90 -4.33
C PHE A 138 9.99 -23.76 -5.86
N GLY A 139 9.09 -24.42 -6.55
CA GLY A 139 8.93 -24.32 -8.01
C GLY A 139 8.24 -23.05 -8.49
N ILE A 140 7.62 -22.31 -7.58
CA ILE A 140 7.09 -20.98 -7.85
C ILE A 140 8.26 -20.00 -7.72
N GLY A 141 8.67 -19.36 -8.80
CA GLY A 141 9.88 -18.50 -8.82
C GLY A 141 9.95 -17.42 -7.74
N ASN A 142 8.82 -17.03 -7.15
CA ASN A 142 8.73 -16.09 -6.04
C ASN A 142 8.53 -16.77 -4.65
N GLY A 143 8.28 -18.08 -4.60
CA GLY A 143 7.86 -18.75 -3.36
C GLY A 143 8.88 -18.68 -2.21
N VAL A 144 10.17 -18.82 -2.52
CA VAL A 144 11.24 -18.71 -1.51
C VAL A 144 11.29 -17.30 -0.92
N TRP A 145 11.18 -16.29 -1.76
CA TRP A 145 11.23 -14.90 -1.33
C TRP A 145 9.97 -14.48 -0.56
N GLN A 146 8.82 -15.03 -0.90
CA GLN A 146 7.60 -14.90 -0.11
C GLN A 146 7.78 -15.50 1.29
N LEU A 147 8.36 -16.71 1.36
CA LEU A 147 8.63 -17.37 2.65
C LEU A 147 9.59 -16.54 3.50
N VAL A 148 10.67 -16.00 2.91
CA VAL A 148 11.61 -15.11 3.61
C VAL A 148 10.88 -13.89 4.17
N GLY A 149 10.08 -13.22 3.35
CA GLY A 149 9.30 -12.04 3.77
C GLY A 149 8.29 -12.38 4.87
N LEU A 150 7.61 -13.51 4.75
CA LEU A 150 6.65 -13.99 5.74
C LEU A 150 7.34 -14.28 7.09
N VAL A 151 8.47 -15.00 7.07
CA VAL A 151 9.24 -15.32 8.30
C VAL A 151 9.71 -14.04 8.99
N ILE A 152 10.25 -13.06 8.25
CA ILE A 152 10.69 -11.80 8.82
C ILE A 152 9.50 -11.04 9.43
N SER A 153 8.37 -10.96 8.72
CA SER A 153 7.18 -10.29 9.21
C SER A 153 6.62 -10.95 10.48
N LEU A 154 6.55 -12.27 10.49
CA LEU A 154 6.10 -13.04 11.67
C LEU A 154 7.06 -12.88 12.84
N ALA A 155 8.37 -12.86 12.61
CA ALA A 155 9.37 -12.64 13.66
C ALA A 155 9.18 -11.26 14.33
N ILE A 156 8.92 -10.21 13.54
CA ILE A 156 8.61 -8.87 14.07
C ILE A 156 7.30 -8.90 14.87
N MET A 157 6.27 -9.57 14.36
CA MET A 157 4.97 -9.64 15.04
C MET A 157 5.03 -10.42 16.37
N VAL A 158 5.80 -11.52 16.42
CA VAL A 158 5.98 -12.32 17.65
C VAL A 158 6.64 -11.52 18.78
N MET A 159 7.47 -10.52 18.45
CA MET A 159 8.05 -9.62 19.46
C MET A 159 7.02 -8.63 20.04
N GLY A 160 5.78 -8.67 19.58
CA GLY A 160 4.69 -7.82 20.05
C GLY A 160 4.74 -6.39 19.49
N ILE A 161 3.82 -5.55 19.97
CA ILE A 161 3.63 -4.19 19.43
C ILE A 161 4.80 -3.29 19.82
N ALA A 162 5.04 -3.12 21.10
CA ALA A 162 6.10 -2.22 21.60
C ALA A 162 7.51 -2.75 21.31
N GLY A 163 7.72 -4.08 21.41
CA GLY A 163 9.02 -4.72 21.22
C GLY A 163 9.39 -4.96 19.75
N GLY A 164 8.40 -5.19 18.90
CA GLY A 164 8.58 -5.56 17.49
C GLY A 164 8.12 -4.47 16.53
N ILE A 165 6.82 -4.32 16.36
CA ILE A 165 6.23 -3.45 15.33
C ILE A 165 6.66 -1.99 15.50
N GLU A 166 6.59 -1.45 16.73
CA GLU A 166 6.97 -0.06 17.01
C GLU A 166 8.46 0.19 16.77
N LYS A 167 9.34 -0.72 17.25
CA LYS A 167 10.79 -0.60 17.03
C LYS A 167 11.16 -0.71 15.57
N ALA A 168 10.56 -1.65 14.85
CA ALA A 168 10.78 -1.79 13.42
C ALA A 168 10.37 -0.52 12.67
N ASN A 169 9.18 0.02 12.96
CA ASN A 169 8.68 1.24 12.32
C ASN A 169 9.51 2.48 12.65
N LYS A 170 10.03 2.61 13.88
CA LYS A 170 10.92 3.73 14.26
C LYS A 170 12.19 3.79 13.41
N VAL A 171 12.65 2.67 12.86
CA VAL A 171 13.81 2.63 11.96
C VAL A 171 13.37 2.67 10.50
N MET A 172 12.39 1.86 10.12
CA MET A 172 11.98 1.68 8.72
C MET A 172 11.35 2.94 8.15
N MET A 173 10.52 3.66 8.91
CA MET A 173 9.82 4.84 8.41
C MET A 173 10.76 6.01 8.09
N PRO A 174 11.67 6.45 8.98
CA PRO A 174 12.65 7.48 8.62
C PRO A 174 13.54 7.10 7.43
N VAL A 175 13.98 5.83 7.35
CA VAL A 175 14.76 5.33 6.22
C VAL A 175 13.96 5.39 4.92
N LEU A 176 12.69 4.97 4.95
CA LEU A 176 11.78 5.05 3.80
C LEU A 176 11.63 6.49 3.30
N PHE A 177 11.34 7.44 4.20
CA PHE A 177 11.21 8.86 3.84
C PHE A 177 12.51 9.42 3.28
N ALA A 178 13.66 9.11 3.91
CA ALA A 178 14.96 9.57 3.43
C ALA A 178 15.28 9.02 2.02
N LEU A 179 14.98 7.74 1.77
CA LEU A 179 15.15 7.13 0.44
C LEU A 179 14.23 7.78 -0.59
N PHE A 180 12.95 7.98 -0.30
CA PHE A 180 12.05 8.62 -1.26
C PHE A 180 12.44 10.08 -1.54
N VAL A 181 12.82 10.83 -0.53
CA VAL A 181 13.29 12.21 -0.73
C VAL A 181 14.58 12.22 -1.57
N GLY A 182 15.55 11.37 -1.24
CA GLY A 182 16.77 11.24 -2.00
C GLY A 182 16.54 10.85 -3.47
N LEU A 183 15.68 9.86 -3.71
CA LEU A 183 15.30 9.44 -5.06
C LEU A 183 14.52 10.52 -5.81
N ALA A 184 13.57 11.21 -5.16
CA ALA A 184 12.82 12.28 -5.79
C ALA A 184 13.74 13.44 -6.24
N ILE A 185 14.72 13.79 -5.39
CA ILE A 185 15.73 14.80 -5.74
C ILE A 185 16.60 14.31 -6.91
N TYR A 186 17.10 13.08 -6.85
CA TYR A 186 17.94 12.51 -7.89
C TYR A 186 17.21 12.48 -9.24
N ILE A 187 15.99 11.95 -9.29
CA ILE A 187 15.19 11.83 -10.51
C ILE A 187 14.84 13.20 -11.07
N ALA A 188 14.61 14.21 -10.22
CA ALA A 188 14.27 15.56 -10.66
C ALA A 188 15.34 16.20 -11.56
N PHE A 189 16.60 15.77 -11.44
CA PHE A 189 17.70 16.25 -12.26
C PHE A 189 17.97 15.40 -13.51
N LEU A 190 17.24 14.30 -13.70
CA LEU A 190 17.41 13.45 -14.88
C LEU A 190 16.62 14.00 -16.08
N PRO A 191 17.19 13.94 -17.31
CA PRO A 191 16.46 14.30 -18.52
C PRO A 191 15.22 13.43 -18.70
N GLY A 192 14.07 14.06 -19.06
CA GLY A 192 12.80 13.37 -19.23
C GLY A 192 11.88 13.38 -17.99
N ALA A 193 12.41 13.70 -16.81
CA ALA A 193 11.59 13.78 -15.58
C ALA A 193 10.48 14.83 -15.68
N GLU A 194 10.67 15.88 -16.47
CA GLU A 194 9.69 16.94 -16.72
C GLU A 194 8.38 16.41 -17.28
N VAL A 195 8.40 15.31 -18.04
CA VAL A 195 7.19 14.67 -18.60
C VAL A 195 6.29 14.17 -17.45
N GLY A 196 6.85 13.50 -16.46
CA GLY A 196 6.12 13.02 -15.30
C GLY A 196 5.60 14.16 -14.43
N TYR A 197 6.41 15.18 -14.17
CA TYR A 197 5.97 16.36 -13.42
C TYR A 197 4.84 17.10 -14.14
N LYS A 198 4.96 17.32 -15.44
CA LYS A 198 3.90 17.93 -16.24
C LYS A 198 2.60 17.12 -16.15
N TYR A 199 2.69 15.80 -16.21
CA TYR A 199 1.54 14.91 -16.06
C TYR A 199 0.87 15.07 -14.68
N ILE A 200 1.64 15.04 -13.60
CA ILE A 200 1.14 15.21 -12.23
C ILE A 200 0.35 16.50 -12.06
N PHE A 201 0.88 17.61 -12.58
CA PHE A 201 0.27 18.93 -12.41
C PHE A 201 -0.75 19.28 -13.49
N THR A 202 -0.98 18.41 -14.47
CA THR A 202 -2.00 18.64 -15.50
C THR A 202 -3.38 18.33 -14.93
N LEU A 203 -4.26 19.33 -15.00
CA LEU A 203 -5.68 19.21 -14.68
C LEU A 203 -6.50 19.09 -15.96
N ASN A 204 -7.29 18.03 -16.08
CA ASN A 204 -8.30 17.91 -17.11
C ASN A 204 -9.69 18.12 -16.47
N PRO A 205 -10.31 19.30 -16.62
CA PRO A 205 -11.62 19.59 -16.04
C PRO A 205 -12.74 18.63 -16.51
N ALA A 206 -12.66 18.17 -17.76
CA ALA A 206 -13.62 17.20 -18.27
C ALA A 206 -13.51 15.84 -17.57
N GLY A 207 -12.30 15.46 -17.12
CA GLY A 207 -12.08 14.25 -16.33
C GLY A 207 -12.75 14.29 -14.96
N LEU A 208 -12.93 15.46 -14.37
CA LEU A 208 -13.67 15.63 -13.10
C LEU A 208 -15.18 15.33 -13.25
N ALA A 209 -15.72 15.40 -14.46
CA ALA A 209 -17.10 14.99 -14.72
C ALA A 209 -17.28 13.47 -14.78
N ASN A 210 -16.18 12.69 -14.83
CA ASN A 210 -16.24 11.25 -14.84
C ASN A 210 -16.43 10.70 -13.41
N PRO A 211 -17.56 10.03 -13.10
CA PRO A 211 -17.82 9.49 -11.76
C PRO A 211 -16.77 8.47 -11.30
N GLN A 212 -16.12 7.75 -12.22
CA GLN A 212 -15.09 6.77 -11.88
C GLN A 212 -13.91 7.41 -11.15
N VAL A 213 -13.48 8.61 -11.56
CA VAL A 213 -12.39 9.34 -10.88
C VAL A 213 -12.71 9.53 -9.40
N TRP A 214 -13.94 9.94 -9.09
CA TRP A 214 -14.42 10.14 -7.72
C TRP A 214 -14.51 8.84 -6.93
N VAL A 215 -15.07 7.80 -7.53
CA VAL A 215 -15.19 6.47 -6.88
C VAL A 215 -13.80 5.90 -6.55
N PHE A 216 -12.86 5.99 -7.49
CA PHE A 216 -11.52 5.47 -7.25
C PHE A 216 -10.70 6.35 -6.31
N ALA A 217 -10.88 7.67 -6.33
CA ALA A 217 -10.27 8.58 -5.36
C ALA A 217 -10.79 8.33 -3.93
N PHE A 218 -12.10 8.15 -3.79
CA PHE A 218 -12.73 7.76 -2.54
C PHE A 218 -12.19 6.41 -2.03
N GLY A 219 -12.23 5.38 -2.87
CA GLY A 219 -11.70 4.06 -2.53
C GLY A 219 -10.21 4.08 -2.19
N GLN A 220 -9.41 4.92 -2.86
CA GLN A 220 -8.00 5.09 -2.54
C GLN A 220 -7.78 5.77 -1.18
N ALA A 221 -8.59 6.76 -0.81
CA ALA A 221 -8.50 7.41 0.49
C ALA A 221 -8.84 6.45 1.63
N PHE A 222 -9.91 5.66 1.49
CA PHE A 222 -10.26 4.60 2.45
C PHE A 222 -9.14 3.56 2.60
N PHE A 223 -8.62 3.12 1.46
CA PHE A 223 -7.55 2.12 1.44
C PHE A 223 -6.27 2.65 2.09
N SER A 224 -5.88 3.89 1.78
CA SER A 224 -4.65 4.51 2.29
C SER A 224 -4.71 4.71 3.80
N LEU A 225 -5.82 5.26 4.29
CA LEU A 225 -6.02 5.50 5.72
C LEU A 225 -6.42 4.25 6.51
N SER A 226 -6.52 3.09 5.86
CA SER A 226 -6.93 1.81 6.46
C SER A 226 -8.31 1.83 7.14
N VAL A 227 -9.17 2.78 6.78
CA VAL A 227 -10.55 2.89 7.26
C VAL A 227 -11.42 1.83 6.56
N ALA A 228 -12.43 1.32 7.24
CA ALA A 228 -13.27 0.19 6.85
C ALA A 228 -12.54 -1.17 6.73
N GLY A 229 -11.20 -1.19 6.67
CA GLY A 229 -10.38 -2.38 6.89
C GLY A 229 -10.15 -2.68 8.37
N ASN A 230 -10.61 -1.78 9.24
CA ASN A 230 -10.52 -1.85 10.69
C ASN A 230 -9.09 -1.97 11.27
N GLY A 231 -8.09 -1.62 10.50
CA GLY A 231 -6.72 -1.49 11.00
C GLY A 231 -6.63 -0.42 12.09
N SER A 232 -7.29 0.70 11.87
CA SER A 232 -7.37 1.80 12.84
C SER A 232 -8.10 1.41 14.13
N VAL A 233 -9.10 0.51 14.08
CA VAL A 233 -9.75 -0.04 15.28
C VAL A 233 -8.74 -0.84 16.12
N ILE A 234 -7.90 -1.66 15.48
CA ILE A 234 -6.86 -2.42 16.17
C ILE A 234 -5.86 -1.48 16.84
N TYR A 235 -5.33 -0.48 16.11
CA TYR A 235 -4.42 0.50 16.68
C TYR A 235 -5.10 1.31 17.80
N GLY A 236 -6.37 1.69 17.63
CA GLY A 236 -7.18 2.35 18.65
C GLY A 236 -7.26 1.58 19.97
N SER A 237 -7.36 0.24 19.89
CA SER A 237 -7.42 -0.62 21.07
C SER A 237 -6.14 -0.62 21.94
N TYR A 238 -5.03 -0.15 21.38
CA TYR A 238 -3.75 -0.02 22.09
C TYR A 238 -3.44 1.41 22.54
N LEU A 239 -4.25 2.39 22.14
CA LEU A 239 -4.05 3.79 22.54
C LEU A 239 -4.31 3.98 24.03
N GLY A 240 -3.37 4.63 24.72
CA GLY A 240 -3.52 5.04 26.10
C GLY A 240 -4.73 5.98 26.30
N LYS A 241 -5.24 6.03 27.53
CA LYS A 241 -6.38 6.90 27.86
C LYS A 241 -6.05 8.39 27.72
N ASP A 242 -4.78 8.74 27.91
CA ASP A 242 -4.27 10.11 27.84
C ASP A 242 -3.91 10.58 26.42
N GLU A 243 -3.95 9.68 25.43
CA GLU A 243 -3.65 10.01 24.04
C GLU A 243 -4.78 10.81 23.38
N ASP A 244 -4.40 11.87 22.67
CA ASP A 244 -5.33 12.70 21.90
C ASP A 244 -5.64 12.04 20.54
N ILE A 245 -6.83 11.44 20.42
CA ILE A 245 -7.27 10.75 19.21
C ILE A 245 -7.33 11.69 17.99
N PRO A 246 -7.92 12.90 18.06
CA PRO A 246 -7.95 13.81 16.92
C PRO A 246 -6.56 14.16 16.40
N SER A 247 -5.61 14.42 17.30
CA SER A 247 -4.21 14.70 16.91
C SER A 247 -3.54 13.49 16.25
N SER A 248 -3.73 12.31 16.83
CA SER A 248 -3.19 11.06 16.28
C SER A 248 -3.77 10.75 14.90
N ALA A 249 -5.09 10.87 14.71
CA ALA A 249 -5.76 10.68 13.43
C ALA A 249 -5.29 11.67 12.36
N ARG A 250 -5.13 12.96 12.74
CA ARG A 250 -4.58 13.98 11.85
C ARG A 250 -3.16 13.64 11.40
N ASN A 251 -2.31 13.21 12.34
CA ASN A 251 -0.93 12.84 12.02
C ASN A 251 -0.90 11.63 11.08
N VAL A 252 -1.73 10.62 11.28
CA VAL A 252 -1.86 9.49 10.35
C VAL A 252 -2.22 9.98 8.95
N ALA A 253 -3.26 10.81 8.80
CA ALA A 253 -3.68 11.33 7.51
C ALA A 253 -2.59 12.15 6.82
N ILE A 254 -1.86 13.00 7.56
CA ILE A 254 -0.79 13.84 7.02
C ILE A 254 0.39 13.00 6.56
N PHE A 255 0.92 12.13 7.43
CA PHE A 255 2.12 11.35 7.11
C PHE A 255 1.86 10.30 6.02
N ASP A 256 0.67 9.68 6.01
CA ASP A 256 0.25 8.78 4.94
C ASP A 256 0.20 9.51 3.58
N THR A 257 -0.43 10.69 3.57
CA THR A 257 -0.53 11.50 2.35
C THR A 257 0.85 11.96 1.86
N ILE A 258 1.74 12.41 2.76
CA ILE A 258 3.12 12.78 2.40
C ILE A 258 3.86 11.59 1.79
N ALA A 259 3.76 10.41 2.39
CA ALA A 259 4.40 9.19 1.88
C ALA A 259 3.86 8.80 0.49
N ALA A 260 2.54 8.91 0.28
CA ALA A 260 1.91 8.65 -1.00
C ALA A 260 2.36 9.64 -2.08
N LEU A 261 2.42 10.93 -1.77
CA LEU A 261 2.91 11.97 -2.67
C LEU A 261 4.39 11.80 -3.01
N LEU A 262 5.23 11.50 -2.04
CA LEU A 262 6.65 11.23 -2.29
C LEU A 262 6.84 10.04 -3.23
N ALA A 263 6.10 8.94 -3.04
CA ALA A 263 6.13 7.81 -3.95
C ALA A 263 5.69 8.22 -5.38
N MET A 264 4.68 9.04 -5.52
CA MET A 264 4.24 9.58 -6.81
C MET A 264 5.32 10.44 -7.46
N PHE A 265 5.97 11.33 -6.70
CA PHE A 265 7.06 12.18 -7.20
C PHE A 265 8.34 11.42 -7.56
N VAL A 266 8.49 10.20 -7.11
CA VAL A 266 9.54 9.28 -7.56
C VAL A 266 9.11 8.55 -8.83
N ILE A 267 7.97 7.88 -8.78
CA ILE A 267 7.58 6.89 -9.80
C ILE A 267 7.17 7.56 -11.12
N LEU A 268 6.31 8.57 -11.11
CA LEU A 268 5.83 9.17 -12.36
C LEU A 268 6.92 9.93 -13.13
N PRO A 269 7.80 10.73 -12.48
CA PRO A 269 8.94 11.30 -13.19
C PRO A 269 9.94 10.24 -13.67
N ALA A 270 10.18 9.15 -12.93
CA ALA A 270 11.03 8.05 -13.38
C ALA A 270 10.51 7.40 -14.66
N MET A 271 9.18 7.27 -14.83
CA MET A 271 8.60 6.80 -16.09
C MET A 271 8.96 7.72 -17.26
N GLY A 272 8.88 9.04 -17.05
CA GLY A 272 9.28 10.02 -18.05
C GLY A 272 10.76 9.89 -18.45
N VAL A 273 11.64 9.67 -17.47
CA VAL A 273 13.07 9.38 -17.73
C VAL A 273 13.25 8.11 -18.55
N GLY A 274 12.48 7.05 -18.28
CA GLY A 274 12.47 5.82 -19.05
C GLY A 274 11.77 5.91 -20.41
N GLY A 275 11.32 7.11 -20.84
CA GLY A 275 10.65 7.30 -22.13
C GLY A 275 9.23 6.69 -22.20
N VAL A 276 8.63 6.41 -21.06
CA VAL A 276 7.29 5.81 -20.95
C VAL A 276 6.28 6.88 -20.56
N GLU A 277 5.10 6.85 -21.21
CA GLU A 277 4.03 7.77 -20.82
C GLU A 277 3.52 7.45 -19.41
N PRO A 278 3.36 8.47 -18.54
CA PRO A 278 2.87 8.28 -17.17
C PRO A 278 1.45 7.72 -17.04
N SER A 279 0.76 7.47 -18.14
CA SER A 279 -0.57 6.86 -18.19
C SER A 279 -0.58 5.32 -18.10
N ALA A 280 0.60 4.68 -18.12
CA ALA A 280 0.71 3.23 -17.98
C ALA A 280 0.50 2.80 -16.53
N GLY A 281 -0.48 1.94 -16.26
CA GLY A 281 -0.80 1.45 -14.92
C GLY A 281 -0.23 0.05 -14.62
N GLY A 282 -0.40 -0.40 -13.37
CA GLY A 282 -0.13 -1.76 -12.96
C GLY A 282 1.19 -1.98 -12.20
N PRO A 283 1.49 -3.24 -11.80
CA PRO A 283 2.70 -3.59 -11.05
C PRO A 283 4.00 -3.28 -11.80
N GLY A 284 3.96 -3.25 -13.13
CA GLY A 284 5.09 -2.89 -13.99
C GLY A 284 5.71 -1.54 -13.67
N LEU A 285 4.94 -0.61 -13.09
CA LEU A 285 5.47 0.69 -12.66
C LEU A 285 6.69 0.59 -11.74
N MET A 286 6.65 -0.33 -10.77
CA MET A 286 7.74 -0.47 -9.80
C MET A 286 8.82 -1.46 -10.24
N PHE A 287 8.42 -2.52 -10.92
CA PHE A 287 9.33 -3.66 -11.16
C PHE A 287 9.89 -3.71 -12.58
N VAL A 288 9.36 -2.89 -13.47
CA VAL A 288 9.85 -2.79 -14.86
C VAL A 288 10.40 -1.40 -15.13
N TYR A 289 9.64 -0.35 -14.86
CA TYR A 289 10.05 1.01 -15.23
C TYR A 289 11.02 1.67 -14.23
N LEU A 290 10.92 1.37 -12.94
CA LEU A 290 11.83 1.94 -11.95
C LEU A 290 13.24 1.33 -11.99
N PRO A 291 13.44 0.02 -12.30
CA PRO A 291 14.78 -0.55 -12.46
C PRO A 291 15.50 -0.12 -13.74
N ASN A 292 14.78 0.35 -14.76
CA ASN A 292 15.35 0.87 -16.01
C ASN A 292 15.99 2.24 -15.80
#